data_fe83a03bf07544eedd33e9f80902ed94
#
_entry.id   fe83a03bf07544eedd33e9f80902ed94
#
_cell.length_a   1.000
_cell.length_b   1.000
_cell.length_c   1.000
_cell.angle_alpha   90.00
_cell.angle_beta   90.00
_cell.angle_gamma   90.00
#
_symmetry.space_group_name_H-M   'P 1'
#
loop_
_entity.id
_entity.type
_entity.pdbx_description
1 polymer ?
#
loop_
_entity_poly.entity_id
_entity_poly.type
_entity_poly.pdbx_seq_one_letter_code
_entity_poly.pdbx_strand_id
1 'polypeptide(L)'
;LLGSRGLGDVYKRQDMREEMLGEVEIRETYKISRVGTIAGCMVMDGKITRNSLVRVVREGVVVYTGALASLKRFKDDAKEVTKGYDCGLQIKDFNDIKKGDTIEAYIEVAVKKKLK
;
A
#
# COMPACT_ATOMS: atom_id res chain seq x y z
N LEU A 1 0.34 -8.60 37.83
CA LEU A 1 -0.32 -7.46 38.01
C LEU A 1 0.22 -6.37 37.22
N LEU A 2 1.34 -5.93 37.54
CA LEU A 2 1.94 -4.95 36.77
C LEU A 2 2.12 -5.42 35.39
N GLY A 3 2.42 -6.63 35.24
CA GLY A 3 2.62 -7.19 33.99
C GLY A 3 1.40 -7.18 33.13
N SER A 4 0.25 -7.21 33.74
CA SER A 4 -0.96 -7.27 32.99
C SER A 4 -1.15 -6.08 32.12
N ARG A 5 -0.80 -4.92 32.54
CA ARG A 5 -0.98 -3.77 31.73
C ARG A 5 0.00 -3.75 30.60
N GLY A 6 1.24 -4.07 30.89
CA GLY A 6 2.21 -4.13 29.86
C GLY A 6 1.87 -5.19 28.85
N LEU A 7 1.31 -6.27 29.33
CA LEU A 7 0.93 -7.34 28.46
C LEU A 7 -0.16 -6.90 27.52
N GLY A 8 -1.05 -6.09 27.96
CA GLY A 8 -2.13 -5.62 27.10
C GLY A 8 -1.60 -4.87 25.90
N ASP A 9 -0.65 -4.00 26.09
CA ASP A 9 -0.11 -3.24 25.00
C ASP A 9 0.70 -4.12 24.07
N VAL A 10 1.47 -5.00 24.63
CA VAL A 10 2.25 -5.89 23.82
C VAL A 10 1.34 -6.83 23.04
N TYR A 11 0.30 -7.26 23.68
CA TYR A 11 -0.66 -8.13 23.05
C TYR A 11 -1.26 -7.49 21.82
N LYS A 12 -1.62 -6.23 21.88
CA LYS A 12 -2.15 -5.55 20.73
C LYS A 12 -1.18 -5.53 19.58
N ARG A 13 0.06 -5.31 19.85
CA ARG A 13 1.02 -5.30 18.78
C ARG A 13 1.18 -6.67 18.18
N GLN A 14 1.14 -7.68 18.99
CA GLN A 14 1.28 -9.03 18.48
C GLN A 14 0.10 -9.49 17.67
N ASP A 15 -1.03 -8.86 17.89
CA ASP A 15 -2.21 -9.22 17.18
C ASP A 15 -2.34 -8.58 15.82
N MET A 16 -1.45 -7.69 15.47
CA MET A 16 -1.50 -7.06 14.17
C MET A 16 -0.52 -7.75 13.24
N ARG A 17 -0.95 -8.00 12.04
CA ARG A 17 -0.02 -8.51 11.04
C ARG A 17 -0.32 -7.96 9.68
N GLU A 18 0.67 -7.92 8.85
CA GLU A 18 0.52 -7.41 7.50
C GLU A 18 0.16 -8.54 6.56
N GLU A 19 -0.82 -8.30 5.74
CA GLU A 19 -1.18 -9.25 4.70
C GLU A 19 -0.96 -8.59 3.35
N MET A 20 -0.15 -9.23 2.52
CA MET A 20 0.10 -8.73 1.20
C MET A 20 -1.14 -8.88 0.35
N LEU A 21 -1.57 -7.83 -0.27
CA LEU A 21 -2.69 -7.86 -1.19
C LEU A 21 -2.21 -8.09 -2.62
N GLY A 22 -1.16 -7.42 -2.99
CA GLY A 22 -0.68 -7.53 -4.35
C GLY A 22 0.56 -6.70 -4.60
N GLU A 23 1.01 -6.74 -5.84
CA GLU A 23 2.21 -6.06 -6.26
C GLU A 23 1.92 -5.31 -7.54
N VAL A 24 2.42 -4.11 -7.64
CA VAL A 24 2.15 -3.23 -8.76
C VAL A 24 3.49 -2.70 -9.26
N GLU A 25 3.66 -2.67 -10.57
CA GLU A 25 4.88 -2.16 -11.17
C GLU A 25 4.62 -0.79 -11.78
N ILE A 26 5.45 0.20 -11.47
CA ILE A 26 5.30 1.53 -12.02
C ILE A 26 5.86 1.56 -13.43
N ARG A 27 4.98 1.85 -14.37
CA ARG A 27 5.35 1.90 -15.78
C ARG A 27 5.62 3.32 -16.25
N GLU A 28 4.93 4.27 -15.67
CA GLU A 28 5.11 5.67 -16.03
C GLU A 28 4.81 6.57 -14.85
N THR A 29 5.30 7.79 -14.89
CA THR A 29 4.98 8.76 -13.86
C THR A 29 4.55 10.06 -14.53
N TYR A 30 3.58 10.73 -13.92
CA TYR A 30 3.03 11.97 -14.43
C TYR A 30 3.05 13.01 -13.33
N LYS A 31 3.66 14.15 -13.59
CA LYS A 31 3.66 15.24 -12.63
C LYS A 31 2.57 16.21 -13.02
N ILE A 32 1.62 16.37 -12.12
CA ILE A 32 0.48 17.25 -12.39
C ILE A 32 0.51 18.39 -11.40
N SER A 33 0.45 19.60 -11.91
CA SER A 33 0.43 20.79 -11.05
C SER A 33 -0.73 20.73 -10.09
N ARG A 34 -0.50 21.05 -8.86
CA ARG A 34 -1.50 21.09 -7.80
C ARG A 34 -1.96 19.73 -7.30
N VAL A 35 -1.59 18.65 -7.96
CA VAL A 35 -2.00 17.33 -7.54
C VAL A 35 -0.82 16.54 -7.01
N GLY A 36 0.29 16.59 -7.72
CA GLY A 36 1.49 15.84 -7.35
C GLY A 36 1.83 14.82 -8.41
N THR A 37 2.59 13.82 -8.05
CA THR A 37 3.03 12.80 -8.99
C THR A 37 2.09 11.62 -8.97
N ILE A 38 1.61 11.26 -10.12
CA ILE A 38 0.74 10.09 -10.26
C ILE A 38 1.53 8.98 -10.93
N ALA A 39 1.48 7.80 -10.39
CA ALA A 39 2.16 6.65 -10.95
C ALA A 39 1.21 5.86 -11.83
N GLY A 40 1.57 5.71 -13.08
CA GLY A 40 0.84 4.82 -13.98
C GLY A 40 1.45 3.45 -13.83
N CYS A 41 0.70 2.51 -13.31
CA CYS A 41 1.21 1.20 -12.97
C CYS A 41 0.30 0.08 -13.42
N MET A 42 0.85 -1.12 -13.40
CA MET A 42 0.08 -2.30 -13.74
C MET A 42 0.14 -3.27 -12.57
N VAL A 43 -0.99 -3.85 -12.24
CA VAL A 43 -1.04 -4.83 -11.15
C VAL A 43 -0.44 -6.14 -11.66
N MET A 44 0.67 -6.52 -11.08
CA MET A 44 1.41 -7.69 -11.51
C MET A 44 0.96 -8.94 -10.78
N ASP A 45 0.47 -8.78 -9.58
CA ASP A 45 0.02 -9.92 -8.79
C ASP A 45 -1.02 -9.45 -7.77
N GLY A 46 -1.99 -10.29 -7.47
CA GLY A 46 -3.01 -9.98 -6.49
C GLY A 46 -3.88 -8.81 -6.90
N LYS A 47 -4.02 -7.86 -6.03
CA LYS A 47 -4.81 -6.66 -6.30
C LYS A 47 -4.33 -5.51 -5.46
N ILE A 48 -4.76 -4.32 -5.79
CA ILE A 48 -4.51 -3.14 -4.98
C ILE A 48 -5.84 -2.48 -4.67
N THR A 49 -6.01 -2.03 -3.45
CA THR A 49 -7.24 -1.36 -3.05
C THR A 49 -6.92 0.04 -2.58
N ARG A 50 -7.90 0.93 -2.70
CA ARG A 50 -7.71 2.32 -2.32
C ARG A 50 -7.37 2.48 -0.85
N ASN A 51 -7.86 1.60 -0.01
CA ASN A 51 -7.64 1.69 1.42
C ASN A 51 -6.40 0.91 1.90
N SER A 52 -5.68 0.29 0.99
CA SER A 52 -4.51 -0.47 1.38
C SER A 52 -3.34 0.45 1.67
N LEU A 53 -2.42 -0.06 2.44
CA LEU A 53 -1.15 0.63 2.62
C LEU A 53 -0.23 0.20 1.49
N VAL A 54 0.75 1.00 1.19
CA VAL A 54 1.67 0.71 0.11
C VAL A 54 3.09 0.93 0.55
N ARG A 55 3.96 0.20 -0.09
CA ARG A 55 5.38 0.26 0.19
C ARG A 55 6.07 0.40 -1.17
N VAL A 56 6.86 1.43 -1.33
CA VAL A 56 7.58 1.65 -2.58
C VAL A 56 8.94 0.98 -2.46
N VAL A 57 9.21 0.05 -3.36
CA VAL A 57 10.45 -0.69 -3.37
C VAL A 57 11.26 -0.32 -4.59
N ARG A 58 12.50 0.08 -4.39
CA ARG A 58 13.38 0.47 -5.47
C ARG A 58 14.65 -0.36 -5.37
N GLU A 59 14.90 -1.17 -6.37
CA GLU A 59 16.06 -2.03 -6.40
C GLU A 59 16.16 -2.93 -5.17
N GLY A 60 15.02 -3.46 -4.77
CA GLY A 60 14.97 -4.36 -3.61
C GLY A 60 14.97 -3.68 -2.25
N VAL A 61 14.96 -2.35 -2.24
CA VAL A 61 15.00 -1.60 -0.98
C VAL A 61 13.72 -0.79 -0.82
N VAL A 62 13.13 -0.84 0.35
CA VAL A 62 11.93 -0.04 0.62
C VAL A 62 12.36 1.40 0.82
N VAL A 63 11.89 2.28 -0.03
CA VAL A 63 12.23 3.69 0.05
C VAL A 63 11.13 4.53 0.70
N TYR A 64 9.93 4.00 0.76
CA TYR A 64 8.83 4.70 1.41
C TYR A 64 7.72 3.73 1.78
N THR A 65 7.05 3.99 2.88
CA THR A 65 5.89 3.22 3.31
C THR A 65 4.81 4.21 3.69
N GLY A 66 3.63 4.04 3.20
CA GLY A 66 2.54 4.95 3.52
C GLY A 66 1.24 4.46 2.93
N ALA A 67 0.31 5.38 2.72
CA ALA A 67 -1.02 5.06 2.21
C ALA A 67 -1.21 5.68 0.85
N LEU A 68 -2.20 5.22 0.13
CA LEU A 68 -2.56 5.81 -1.13
C LEU A 68 -3.35 7.09 -0.90
N ALA A 69 -3.05 8.12 -1.65
CA ALA A 69 -3.87 9.32 -1.65
C ALA A 69 -5.03 9.13 -2.63
N SER A 70 -4.81 8.42 -3.72
CA SER A 70 -5.88 8.13 -4.67
C SER A 70 -5.54 6.90 -5.49
N LEU A 71 -6.57 6.27 -6.02
CA LEU A 71 -6.42 5.14 -6.91
C LEU A 71 -7.45 5.33 -8.02
N LYS A 72 -6.99 5.35 -9.25
CA LYS A 72 -7.85 5.58 -10.38
C LYS A 72 -7.59 4.60 -11.51
N ARG A 73 -8.60 4.35 -12.27
CA ARG A 73 -8.47 3.56 -13.47
C ARG A 73 -9.03 4.41 -14.60
N PHE A 74 -8.18 4.78 -15.53
CA PHE A 74 -8.51 5.76 -16.57
C PHE A 74 -8.81 7.09 -15.88
N LYS A 75 -9.99 7.63 -16.01
CA LYS A 75 -10.36 8.88 -15.41
C LYS A 75 -11.24 8.71 -14.18
N ASP A 76 -11.57 7.49 -13.85
CA ASP A 76 -12.51 7.23 -12.77
C ASP A 76 -11.80 6.73 -11.52
N ASP A 77 -12.33 7.10 -10.38
CA ASP A 77 -11.82 6.56 -9.13
C ASP A 77 -12.12 5.08 -9.07
N ALA A 78 -11.20 4.31 -8.57
CA ALA A 78 -11.37 2.89 -8.42
C ALA A 78 -11.23 2.51 -6.97
N LYS A 79 -11.99 1.54 -6.52
CA LYS A 79 -11.86 1.05 -5.17
C LYS A 79 -10.82 -0.05 -5.12
N GLU A 80 -10.68 -0.77 -6.20
CA GLU A 80 -9.76 -1.88 -6.26
C GLU A 80 -9.40 -2.18 -7.72
N VAL A 81 -8.20 -2.63 -7.96
CA VAL A 81 -7.73 -3.01 -9.29
C VAL A 81 -7.06 -4.36 -9.13
N THR A 82 -7.43 -5.31 -9.97
CA THR A 82 -6.92 -6.67 -9.89
C THR A 82 -5.80 -6.92 -10.88
N LYS A 83 -5.15 -8.06 -10.74
CA LYS A 83 -4.04 -8.47 -11.57
C LYS A 83 -4.39 -8.38 -13.05
N GLY A 84 -3.47 -7.87 -13.82
CA GLY A 84 -3.65 -7.74 -15.26
C GLY A 84 -4.22 -6.42 -15.73
N TYR A 85 -4.63 -5.56 -14.80
CA TYR A 85 -5.18 -4.27 -15.16
C TYR A 85 -4.23 -3.17 -14.75
N ASP A 86 -4.19 -2.11 -15.55
CA ASP A 86 -3.37 -0.95 -15.22
C ASP A 86 -4.19 0.04 -14.41
N CYS A 87 -3.50 0.90 -13.71
CA CYS A 87 -4.16 1.90 -12.89
C CYS A 87 -3.22 3.08 -12.65
N GLY A 88 -3.79 4.17 -12.20
CA GLY A 88 -3.01 5.32 -11.76
C GLY A 88 -3.19 5.48 -10.27
N LEU A 89 -2.12 5.68 -9.55
CA LEU A 89 -2.21 5.89 -8.12
C LEU A 89 -1.32 7.04 -7.68
N GLN A 90 -1.67 7.62 -6.57
CA GLN A 90 -0.88 8.66 -5.96
C GLN A 90 -0.63 8.25 -4.52
N ILE A 91 0.61 8.35 -4.09
CA ILE A 91 0.97 8.01 -2.73
C ILE A 91 0.93 9.26 -1.88
N LYS A 92 0.31 9.17 -0.73
CA LYS A 92 0.18 10.31 0.16
C LYS A 92 1.55 10.74 0.67
N ASP A 93 1.82 12.02 0.56
CA ASP A 93 3.06 12.64 1.07
C ASP A 93 4.35 12.11 0.41
N PHE A 94 4.24 11.52 -0.75
CA PHE A 94 5.42 11.01 -1.43
C PHE A 94 5.30 11.26 -2.94
N ASN A 95 6.17 12.05 -3.47
CA ASN A 95 6.16 12.39 -4.89
C ASN A 95 7.40 11.91 -5.64
N ASP A 96 8.30 11.21 -4.98
CA ASP A 96 9.52 10.75 -5.61
C ASP A 96 9.34 9.36 -6.20
N ILE A 97 8.28 9.20 -6.96
CA ILE A 97 7.95 7.95 -7.61
C ILE A 97 8.71 7.92 -8.94
N LYS A 98 9.34 6.82 -9.24
CA LYS A 98 10.09 6.69 -10.47
C LYS A 98 9.67 5.47 -11.26
N LYS A 99 9.86 5.56 -12.56
CA LYS A 99 9.55 4.46 -13.44
C LYS A 99 10.44 3.27 -13.08
N GLY A 100 9.88 2.12 -13.01
CA GLY A 100 10.59 0.91 -12.64
C GLY A 100 10.48 0.54 -11.17
N ASP A 101 9.95 1.43 -10.36
CA ASP A 101 9.71 1.12 -8.96
C ASP A 101 8.60 0.09 -8.84
N THR A 102 8.61 -0.66 -7.76
CA THR A 102 7.55 -1.61 -7.47
C THR A 102 6.81 -1.14 -6.24
N ILE A 103 5.50 -1.28 -6.26
CA ILE A 103 4.68 -0.93 -5.13
C ILE A 103 4.02 -2.20 -4.60
N GLU A 104 4.21 -2.45 -3.32
CA GLU A 104 3.59 -3.58 -2.67
C GLU A 104 2.39 -3.07 -1.89
N ALA A 105 1.22 -3.60 -2.17
CA ALA A 105 0.01 -3.23 -1.46
C ALA A 105 -0.23 -4.23 -0.34
N TYR A 106 -0.52 -3.75 0.84
CA TYR A 106 -0.77 -4.63 1.97
C TYR A 106 -1.76 -3.99 2.92
N ILE A 107 -2.31 -4.79 3.81
CA ILE A 107 -3.18 -4.28 4.85
C ILE A 107 -2.70 -4.83 6.18
N GLU A 108 -3.04 -4.12 7.23
CA GLU A 108 -2.76 -4.61 8.57
C GLU A 108 -4.06 -5.14 9.14
N VAL A 109 -4.04 -6.36 9.58
CA VAL A 109 -5.23 -6.97 10.14
C VAL A 109 -5.00 -7.34 11.58
N ALA A 110 -6.02 -7.19 12.38
CA ALA A 110 -5.97 -7.60 13.76
C ALA A 110 -6.30 -9.09 13.82
N VAL A 111 -5.40 -9.87 14.36
CA VAL A 111 -5.62 -11.28 14.51
C VAL A 111 -6.19 -11.53 15.87
N LYS A 112 -7.47 -11.95 15.96
CA LYS A 112 -8.03 -12.24 17.19
C LYS A 112 -7.51 -13.51 17.66
N LYS A 113 -6.70 -13.54 18.67
CA LYS A 113 -6.27 -14.72 19.20
C LYS A 113 -7.29 -15.29 20.01
N LYS A 114 -7.62 -16.47 19.83
CA LYS A 114 -8.54 -17.10 20.62
C LYS A 114 -7.88 -17.48 21.79
N LEU A 115 -8.06 -17.02 22.74
CA LEU A 115 -7.45 -17.38 23.87
C LEU A 115 -7.89 -18.56 24.32
N LYS A 116 -7.95 -19.08 24.35
CA LYS A 116 -8.42 -20.06 24.77
C LYS A 116 -8.22 -20.54 24.88
#